data_3e7fe7e8ca47a53c3a3cfda6b6dff085
#
_entry.id   3e7fe7e8ca47a53c3a3cfda6b6dff085
#
_cell.length_a   1.000
_cell.length_b   1.000
_cell.length_c   1.000
_cell.angle_alpha   90.00
_cell.angle_beta   90.00
_cell.angle_gamma   90.00
#
_symmetry.space_group_name_H-M   'P 1'
#
loop_
_entity.id
_entity.type
_entity.pdbx_description
1 polymer ?
#
loop_
_entity_poly.entity_id
_entity_poly.type
_entity_poly.pdbx_seq_one_letter_code
_entity_poly.pdbx_strand_id
1 'polypeptide(L)'
;MFDVPEAILPDVHDNCHIFGATLSDLFGAPIPVGGMAGDQQAALFGQGCFAPGMVKSTYGTGCFLLLNTGQEPIESRNRLLTTPAYRINGETSYALEGSIFVAGAAVKWLRDGLGVIADARDTDSLATRVESSHGIYMSPT
;
A
#
# COMPACT_ATOMS: atom_id res chain seq x y z
N MET A 1 13.22 23.00 -6.19
CA MET A 1 12.02 22.17 -6.16
C MET A 1 11.11 22.66 -7.28
N PHE A 2 9.91 22.19 -7.50
CA PHE A 2 9.13 22.42 -8.76
C PHE A 2 8.59 23.85 -8.95
N ASP A 3 8.84 24.76 -8.02
CA ASP A 3 8.41 26.18 -8.07
C ASP A 3 6.91 26.37 -8.38
N VAL A 4 6.09 25.48 -7.80
CA VAL A 4 4.64 25.48 -7.94
C VAL A 4 4.07 26.56 -7.01
N PRO A 5 3.25 27.52 -7.52
CA PRO A 5 2.62 28.52 -6.68
C PRO A 5 1.71 27.88 -5.62
N GLU A 6 1.85 28.29 -4.37
CA GLU A 6 1.04 27.78 -3.26
C GLU A 6 -0.47 27.97 -3.49
N ALA A 7 -0.86 29.03 -4.19
CA ALA A 7 -2.26 29.35 -4.50
C ALA A 7 -2.98 28.32 -5.38
N ILE A 8 -2.26 27.40 -6.04
CA ILE A 8 -2.86 26.32 -6.84
C ILE A 8 -2.84 24.96 -6.13
N LEU A 9 -2.26 24.89 -4.93
CA LEU A 9 -2.26 23.67 -4.14
C LEU A 9 -3.63 23.50 -3.44
N PRO A 10 -4.13 22.25 -3.31
CA PRO A 10 -5.35 22.00 -2.57
C PRO A 10 -5.13 22.20 -1.07
N ASP A 11 -6.21 22.50 -0.35
CA ASP A 11 -6.20 22.50 1.11
C ASP A 11 -6.00 21.10 1.66
N VAL A 12 -5.17 20.99 2.69
CA VAL A 12 -4.88 19.73 3.36
C VAL A 12 -5.81 19.56 4.56
N HIS A 13 -6.63 18.54 4.53
CA HIS A 13 -7.59 18.19 5.59
C HIS A 13 -7.26 16.87 6.26
N ASP A 14 -7.93 16.58 7.37
CA ASP A 14 -7.93 15.25 7.96
C ASP A 14 -8.54 14.22 7.00
N ASN A 15 -8.16 12.95 7.14
CA ASN A 15 -8.74 11.89 6.30
C ASN A 15 -10.26 11.75 6.52
N CYS A 16 -10.75 12.04 7.75
CA CYS A 16 -12.17 12.14 8.08
C CYS A 16 -12.59 13.62 8.04
N HIS A 17 -13.07 14.07 6.89
CA HIS A 17 -13.52 15.44 6.64
C HIS A 17 -14.65 15.42 5.59
N ILE A 18 -15.56 16.37 5.64
CA ILE A 18 -16.57 16.52 4.59
C ILE A 18 -15.95 17.28 3.42
N PHE A 19 -15.46 16.55 2.44
CA PHE A 19 -14.80 17.07 1.23
C PHE A 19 -15.80 17.66 0.22
N GLY A 20 -17.08 17.32 0.35
CA GLY A 20 -18.14 17.74 -0.56
C GLY A 20 -19.34 16.78 -0.47
N ALA A 21 -20.21 16.85 -1.47
CA ALA A 21 -21.32 15.95 -1.62
C ALA A 21 -21.52 15.55 -3.08
N THR A 22 -22.15 14.42 -3.31
CA THR A 22 -22.52 13.96 -4.65
C THR A 22 -23.62 14.85 -5.24
N LEU A 23 -23.76 14.83 -6.56
CA LEU A 23 -24.88 15.47 -7.23
C LEU A 23 -26.19 14.69 -6.92
N SER A 24 -27.26 15.46 -6.63
CA SER A 24 -28.56 14.87 -6.31
C SER A 24 -29.13 14.01 -7.43
N ASP A 25 -28.85 14.39 -8.67
CA ASP A 25 -29.37 13.70 -9.87
C ASP A 25 -28.86 12.28 -10.04
N LEU A 26 -27.68 11.98 -9.42
CA LEU A 26 -27.09 10.64 -9.51
C LEU A 26 -27.71 9.64 -8.52
N PHE A 27 -28.11 10.12 -7.33
CA PHE A 27 -28.53 9.25 -6.21
C PHE A 27 -29.88 9.65 -5.61
N GLY A 28 -30.59 10.64 -6.19
CA GLY A 28 -31.84 11.16 -5.67
C GLY A 28 -31.71 12.11 -4.48
N ALA A 29 -30.53 12.19 -3.87
CA ALA A 29 -30.19 13.12 -2.79
C ALA A 29 -28.67 13.35 -2.76
N PRO A 30 -28.18 14.49 -2.22
CA PRO A 30 -26.75 14.71 -2.03
C PRO A 30 -26.23 13.79 -0.90
N ILE A 31 -25.20 12.99 -1.21
CA ILE A 31 -24.53 12.12 -0.23
C ILE A 31 -23.19 12.77 0.14
N PRO A 32 -22.91 13.04 1.42
CA PRO A 32 -21.64 13.59 1.86
C PRO A 32 -20.45 12.66 1.53
N VAL A 33 -19.36 13.25 1.01
CA VAL A 33 -18.07 12.55 0.85
C VAL A 33 -17.24 12.80 2.12
N GLY A 34 -17.28 11.85 3.05
CA GLY A 34 -16.78 12.01 4.42
C GLY A 34 -15.39 11.44 4.68
N GLY A 35 -14.69 10.96 3.66
CA GLY A 35 -13.36 10.39 3.85
C GLY A 35 -12.55 10.36 2.56
N MET A 36 -11.23 10.52 2.70
CA MET A 36 -10.28 10.42 1.59
C MET A 36 -8.97 9.82 2.08
N ALA A 37 -8.47 8.80 1.41
CA ALA A 37 -7.19 8.18 1.72
C ALA A 37 -6.57 7.56 0.46
N GLY A 38 -5.24 7.49 0.40
CA GLY A 38 -4.56 6.66 -0.58
C GLY A 38 -4.85 5.18 -0.31
N ASP A 39 -4.83 4.33 -1.33
CA ASP A 39 -5.21 2.92 -1.23
C ASP A 39 -4.36 2.14 -0.20
N GLN A 40 -3.05 2.39 -0.17
CA GLN A 40 -2.15 1.73 0.77
C GLN A 40 -2.35 2.22 2.21
N GLN A 41 -2.63 3.51 2.41
CA GLN A 41 -2.96 4.11 3.70
C GLN A 41 -4.33 3.64 4.19
N ALA A 42 -5.31 3.56 3.30
CA ALA A 42 -6.62 2.99 3.61
C ALA A 42 -6.51 1.51 4.03
N ALA A 43 -5.63 0.74 3.36
CA ALA A 43 -5.37 -0.65 3.74
C ALA A 43 -4.69 -0.76 5.11
N LEU A 44 -3.74 0.13 5.44
CA LEU A 44 -3.11 0.18 6.77
C LEU A 44 -4.14 0.41 7.86
N PHE A 45 -5.01 1.39 7.66
CA PHE A 45 -6.11 1.72 8.57
C PHE A 45 -7.13 0.57 8.66
N GLY A 46 -7.56 0.04 7.51
CA GLY A 46 -8.54 -1.04 7.42
C GLY A 46 -8.06 -2.37 8.02
N GLN A 47 -6.75 -2.62 8.07
CA GLN A 47 -6.15 -3.76 8.76
C GLN A 47 -5.95 -3.51 10.27
N GLY A 48 -6.37 -2.36 10.79
CA GLY A 48 -6.28 -2.03 12.21
C GLY A 48 -4.85 -1.73 12.70
N CYS A 49 -3.96 -1.31 11.83
CA CYS A 49 -2.57 -0.99 12.19
C CYS A 49 -2.46 0.40 12.83
N PHE A 50 -3.03 0.58 14.01
CA PHE A 50 -3.15 1.88 14.68
C PHE A 50 -1.99 2.20 15.62
N ALA A 51 -1.21 1.22 16.04
CA ALA A 51 -0.11 1.43 16.98
C ALA A 51 1.25 1.37 16.26
N PRO A 52 2.28 2.10 16.77
CA PRO A 52 3.65 1.98 16.29
C PRO A 52 4.14 0.53 16.33
N GLY A 53 4.81 0.10 15.27
CA GLY A 53 5.30 -1.26 15.11
C GLY A 53 4.31 -2.22 14.41
N MET A 54 3.05 -1.83 14.25
CA MET A 54 2.09 -2.62 13.49
C MET A 54 2.36 -2.50 11.99
N VAL A 55 2.24 -3.64 11.29
CA VAL A 55 2.57 -3.76 9.87
C VAL A 55 1.39 -4.34 9.12
N LYS A 56 1.09 -3.77 7.95
CA LYS A 56 0.27 -4.43 6.93
C LYS A 56 1.14 -4.79 5.74
N SER A 57 0.82 -5.86 5.06
CA SER A 57 1.41 -6.22 3.77
C SER A 57 0.30 -6.58 2.79
N THR A 58 0.31 -5.93 1.64
CA THR A 58 -0.62 -6.21 0.54
C THR A 58 0.11 -6.98 -0.54
N TYR A 59 -0.33 -8.21 -0.80
CA TYR A 59 0.19 -9.06 -1.86
C TYR A 59 -0.76 -9.05 -3.05
N GLY A 60 -0.27 -8.56 -4.19
CA GLY A 60 -0.96 -8.57 -5.47
C GLY A 60 0.05 -8.81 -6.59
N THR A 61 -0.07 -8.11 -7.71
CA THR A 61 0.95 -8.06 -8.78
C THR A 61 2.31 -7.67 -8.21
N GLY A 62 2.34 -6.62 -7.39
CA GLY A 62 3.43 -6.24 -6.50
C GLY A 62 3.09 -6.55 -5.04
N CYS A 63 4.00 -6.21 -4.14
CA CYS A 63 3.81 -6.29 -2.71
C CYS A 63 4.14 -4.93 -2.08
N PHE A 64 3.25 -4.44 -1.20
CA PHE A 64 3.37 -3.14 -0.55
C PHE A 64 3.22 -3.31 0.96
N LEU A 65 4.31 -3.04 1.66
CA LEU A 65 4.39 -3.13 3.12
C LEU A 65 4.36 -1.72 3.71
N LEU A 66 3.49 -1.48 4.70
CA LEU A 66 3.50 -0.27 5.49
C LEU A 66 3.66 -0.63 6.98
N LEU A 67 4.65 -0.02 7.62
CA LEU A 67 4.91 -0.10 9.06
C LEU A 67 4.51 1.21 9.71
N ASN A 68 3.52 1.19 10.59
CA ASN A 68 3.14 2.36 11.38
C ASN A 68 4.29 2.76 12.32
N THR A 69 4.72 4.02 12.27
CA THR A 69 5.79 4.59 13.12
C THR A 69 5.26 5.56 14.20
N GLY A 70 3.94 5.74 14.26
CA GLY A 70 3.31 6.70 15.19
C GLY A 70 3.45 8.14 14.71
N GLN A 71 3.62 9.06 15.64
CA GLN A 71 3.64 10.50 15.35
C GLN A 71 5.01 11.01 14.86
N GLU A 72 6.03 10.17 14.86
CA GLU A 72 7.37 10.56 14.42
C GLU A 72 7.66 10.08 12.99
N PRO A 73 8.03 10.98 12.07
CA PRO A 73 8.50 10.60 10.74
C PRO A 73 9.91 10.02 10.86
N ILE A 74 10.04 8.70 10.72
CA ILE A 74 11.34 8.01 10.78
C ILE A 74 11.98 8.00 9.40
N GLU A 75 13.20 8.54 9.31
CA GLU A 75 14.00 8.43 8.08
C GLU A 75 14.63 7.04 7.97
N SER A 76 14.36 6.35 6.89
CA SER A 76 14.91 5.02 6.62
C SER A 76 16.34 5.10 6.09
N ARG A 77 17.24 4.28 6.64
CA ARG A 77 18.61 4.07 6.12
C ARG A 77 18.65 2.98 5.04
N ASN A 78 17.51 2.32 4.75
CA ASN A 78 17.39 1.16 3.87
C ASN A 78 16.48 1.43 2.66
N ARG A 79 16.38 2.68 2.20
CA ARG A 79 15.60 3.09 1.01
C ARG A 79 14.09 2.84 1.13
N LEU A 80 13.54 2.72 2.34
CA LEU A 80 12.11 2.76 2.55
C LEU A 80 11.64 4.22 2.49
N LEU A 81 10.43 4.43 2.04
CA LEU A 81 9.82 5.76 2.01
C LEU A 81 9.19 6.06 3.36
N THR A 82 9.36 7.30 3.83
CA THR A 82 8.57 7.82 4.95
C THR A 82 7.38 8.57 4.38
N THR A 83 6.18 8.18 4.79
CA THR A 83 4.93 8.75 4.30
C THR A 83 3.98 9.06 5.45
N PRO A 84 3.12 10.08 5.33
CA PRO A 84 1.96 10.19 6.20
C PRO A 84 1.07 8.95 6.04
N ALA A 85 0.73 8.31 7.16
CA ALA A 85 -0.17 7.17 7.16
C ALA A 85 -1.63 7.62 7.14
N TYR A 86 -1.99 8.47 8.11
CA TYR A 86 -3.30 9.13 8.21
C TYR A 86 -3.21 10.32 9.14
N ARG A 87 -4.18 11.23 9.01
CA ARG A 87 -4.39 12.36 9.92
C ARG A 87 -5.83 12.36 10.40
N ILE A 88 -6.02 12.34 11.71
CA ILE A 88 -7.34 12.33 12.36
C ILE A 88 -7.30 13.25 13.57
N ASN A 89 -8.31 14.12 13.71
CA ASN A 89 -8.41 15.12 14.75
C ASN A 89 -7.16 16.03 14.88
N GLY A 90 -6.55 16.34 13.72
CA GLY A 90 -5.35 17.16 13.65
C GLY A 90 -4.04 16.42 13.97
N GLU A 91 -4.09 15.15 14.38
CA GLU A 91 -2.91 14.33 14.69
C GLU A 91 -2.51 13.49 13.48
N THR A 92 -1.25 13.60 13.06
CA THR A 92 -0.69 12.83 11.95
C THR A 92 0.06 11.62 12.48
N SER A 93 -0.28 10.45 11.95
CA SER A 93 0.54 9.24 12.08
C SER A 93 1.34 9.03 10.80
N TYR A 94 2.55 8.50 10.93
CA TYR A 94 3.46 8.23 9.84
C TYR A 94 3.66 6.73 9.64
N ALA A 95 4.18 6.36 8.48
CA ALA A 95 4.56 4.99 8.16
C ALA A 95 5.86 4.95 7.35
N LEU A 96 6.59 3.86 7.51
CA LEU A 96 7.61 3.44 6.56
C LEU A 96 6.97 2.53 5.51
N GLU A 97 7.21 2.83 4.23
CA GLU A 97 6.70 2.09 3.10
C GLU A 97 7.82 1.37 2.36
N GLY A 98 7.63 0.07 2.13
CA GLY A 98 8.46 -0.77 1.27
C GLY A 98 7.63 -1.31 0.10
N SER A 99 8.14 -1.14 -1.12
CA SER A 99 7.46 -1.57 -2.35
C SER A 99 8.30 -2.59 -3.09
N ILE A 100 7.67 -3.70 -3.48
CA ILE A 100 8.21 -4.72 -4.38
C ILE A 100 7.27 -4.77 -5.59
N PHE A 101 7.77 -4.37 -6.77
CA PHE A 101 6.92 -4.22 -7.95
C PHE A 101 6.51 -5.55 -8.58
N VAL A 102 7.28 -6.60 -8.36
CA VAL A 102 7.06 -7.94 -8.92
C VAL A 102 6.92 -8.96 -7.80
N ALA A 103 5.70 -9.30 -7.42
CA ALA A 103 5.38 -10.37 -6.45
C ALA A 103 4.53 -11.46 -7.12
N GLY A 104 3.22 -11.34 -7.16
CA GLY A 104 2.35 -12.26 -7.89
C GLY A 104 2.62 -12.28 -9.40
N ALA A 105 3.17 -11.19 -9.96
CA ALA A 105 3.62 -11.15 -11.33
C ALA A 105 4.71 -12.18 -11.63
N ALA A 106 5.60 -12.48 -10.67
CA ALA A 106 6.61 -13.54 -10.82
C ALA A 106 5.97 -14.92 -10.98
N VAL A 107 4.96 -15.23 -10.17
CA VAL A 107 4.22 -16.49 -10.27
C VAL A 107 3.49 -16.58 -11.62
N LYS A 108 2.88 -15.48 -12.06
CA LYS A 108 2.27 -15.41 -13.39
C LYS A 108 3.31 -15.66 -14.49
N TRP A 109 4.50 -15.10 -14.38
CA TRP A 109 5.58 -15.32 -15.34
C TRP A 109 6.08 -16.77 -15.35
N LEU A 110 6.18 -17.44 -14.20
CA LEU A 110 6.51 -18.88 -14.13
C LEU A 110 5.49 -19.71 -14.89
N ARG A 111 4.20 -19.35 -14.84
CA ARG A 111 3.13 -20.03 -15.54
C ARG A 111 3.10 -19.67 -17.03
N ASP A 112 2.99 -18.39 -17.35
CA ASP A 112 2.67 -17.92 -18.71
C ASP A 112 3.93 -17.71 -19.58
N GLY A 113 5.06 -17.34 -18.94
CA GLY A 113 6.32 -17.05 -19.62
C GLY A 113 7.23 -18.27 -19.73
N LEU A 114 7.49 -18.95 -18.63
CA LEU A 114 8.35 -20.14 -18.62
C LEU A 114 7.56 -21.45 -18.82
N GLY A 115 6.28 -21.50 -18.52
CA GLY A 115 5.46 -22.71 -18.63
C GLY A 115 5.88 -23.85 -17.71
N VAL A 116 6.56 -23.54 -16.56
CA VAL A 116 7.05 -24.53 -15.62
C VAL A 116 6.00 -24.94 -14.58
N ILE A 117 4.91 -24.21 -14.48
CA ILE A 117 3.72 -24.51 -13.68
C ILE A 117 2.47 -24.35 -14.55
N ALA A 118 1.41 -25.08 -14.25
CA ALA A 118 0.13 -24.96 -14.96
C ALA A 118 -0.82 -24.00 -14.21
N ASP A 119 -0.79 -23.99 -12.89
CA ASP A 119 -1.60 -23.13 -12.03
C ASP A 119 -0.72 -22.45 -10.97
N ALA A 120 -1.12 -21.27 -10.52
CA ALA A 120 -0.42 -20.56 -9.44
C ALA A 120 -0.37 -21.36 -8.13
N ARG A 121 -1.36 -22.22 -7.88
CA ARG A 121 -1.41 -23.11 -6.71
C ARG A 121 -0.31 -24.17 -6.71
N ASP A 122 0.24 -24.51 -7.88
CA ASP A 122 1.31 -25.50 -8.01
C ASP A 122 2.57 -25.06 -7.26
N THR A 123 2.78 -23.74 -7.09
CA THR A 123 3.94 -23.18 -6.39
C THR A 123 4.06 -23.68 -4.96
N ASP A 124 2.98 -23.75 -4.21
CA ASP A 124 2.97 -24.23 -2.84
C ASP A 124 3.33 -25.72 -2.79
N SER A 125 2.66 -26.54 -3.61
CA SER A 125 2.88 -27.99 -3.66
C SER A 125 4.29 -28.35 -4.16
N LEU A 126 4.88 -27.56 -5.03
CA LEU A 126 6.24 -27.75 -5.53
C LEU A 126 7.28 -27.29 -4.50
N ALA A 127 7.06 -26.16 -3.84
CA ALA A 127 7.97 -25.64 -2.83
C ALA A 127 8.10 -26.58 -1.63
N THR A 128 7.02 -27.25 -1.24
CA THR A 128 7.02 -28.22 -0.12
C THR A 128 7.74 -29.53 -0.42
N ARG A 129 8.08 -29.81 -1.69
CA ARG A 129 8.81 -31.05 -2.10
C ARG A 129 10.32 -30.94 -1.94
N VAL A 130 10.85 -29.78 -1.67
CA VAL A 130 12.29 -29.52 -1.53
C VAL A 130 12.58 -28.89 -0.18
N GLU A 131 13.69 -29.28 0.44
CA GLU A 131 14.09 -28.76 1.75
C GLU A 131 14.69 -27.34 1.67
N SER A 132 15.18 -26.95 0.49
CA SER A 132 15.82 -25.64 0.29
C SER A 132 15.78 -25.23 -1.19
N SER A 133 16.07 -23.96 -1.47
CA SER A 133 16.26 -23.44 -2.83
C SER A 133 17.57 -23.89 -3.48
N HIS A 134 18.41 -24.66 -2.78
CA HIS A 134 19.75 -25.06 -3.21
C HIS A 134 20.63 -23.89 -3.68
N GLY A 135 20.42 -22.70 -3.09
CA GLY A 135 21.14 -21.47 -3.45
C GLY A 135 20.64 -20.78 -4.72
N ILE A 136 19.48 -21.19 -5.24
CA ILE A 136 18.83 -20.52 -6.38
C ILE A 136 17.96 -19.38 -5.84
N TYR A 137 18.15 -18.18 -6.34
CA TYR A 137 17.38 -16.99 -6.03
C TYR A 137 16.94 -16.34 -7.33
N MET A 138 15.71 -15.85 -7.35
CA MET A 138 15.17 -15.05 -8.45
C MET A 138 15.04 -13.60 -7.98
N SER A 139 15.70 -12.68 -8.70
CA SER A 139 15.52 -11.25 -8.52
C SER A 139 14.67 -10.72 -9.67
N PRO A 140 13.40 -10.46 -9.48
CA PRO A 140 12.57 -9.85 -10.50
C PRO A 140 12.96 -8.38 -10.64
N THR A 141 13.31 -7.96 -11.83
CA THR A 141 13.67 -6.57 -12.22
C THR A 141 12.56 -6.00 -13.11
#